data_b247d255a1e6d9db2e4d1867bb693714
#
_entry.id   b247d255a1e6d9db2e4d1867bb693714
#
_cell.length_a   1.000
_cell.length_b   1.000
_cell.length_c   1.000
_cell.angle_alpha   90.00
_cell.angle_beta   90.00
_cell.angle_gamma   90.00
#
_symmetry.space_group_name_H-M   'P 1'
#
loop_
_entity.id
_entity.type
_entity.pdbx_description
1 polymer ?
#
loop_
_entity_poly.entity_id
_entity_poly.type
_entity_poly.pdbx_seq_one_letter_code
_entity_poly.pdbx_strand_id
1 'polypeptide(L)'
;KDQNMTNQGVYSNPLVPAYLFPRGEHFAIYKKFERYNPGTKLMEQFWSADMEGGDLRMQNPYWIAYRNLRNTDKKRYMLSFSASYDILPWLSVSGRVRLDNSNSLYTQKLYASSNTTITDGGKNGHYTEARAYDTQTYADVMLNVNKTFGDDWSLTANVGASLNNIKTDELSYRGPIQENGLPNIFNVFDLDDTKKRAEKVGWHDQTQSVFASVEVGWKQMLYLTATGRNDWASQIAGSPSKSFFYPSVGLSWVPSSTWDLGNAFSYLKLRGSIASVGLPFPRFLTTPTYEYDATGKIWKDKTHYPIGDLKPERTITYEVGIDARLWKNISLSASWYSADTKNQTFDPALPPSSSYTTIYLQTGHVRNTAVELSLGYSNQWRDFGWSSNFTFSWNKNEIVDLASGALNPVTGQPLNLSELDIKGLGKAKYILKQGGTLGDLY
;
A
#
# COMPACT_ATOMS: atom_id res chain seq x y z
N LYS A 1 0.05 21.40 3.87
CA LYS A 1 -1.26 21.48 3.20
C LYS A 1 -1.37 20.34 2.21
N ASP A 2 -2.30 19.46 2.46
CA ASP A 2 -2.64 18.41 1.51
C ASP A 2 -3.78 18.93 0.63
N GLN A 3 -3.49 19.12 -0.67
CA GLN A 3 -4.48 19.52 -1.67
C GLN A 3 -4.72 18.38 -2.65
N ASN A 4 -4.80 17.15 -2.16
CA ASN A 4 -5.12 16.00 -2.99
C ASN A 4 -6.55 16.15 -3.54
N MET A 5 -6.65 16.64 -4.77
CA MET A 5 -7.89 17.03 -5.41
C MET A 5 -8.45 15.97 -6.36
N THR A 6 -7.81 14.81 -6.42
CA THR A 6 -8.18 13.77 -7.39
C THR A 6 -9.42 12.98 -7.01
N ASN A 7 -9.75 12.92 -5.70
CA ASN A 7 -10.80 12.04 -5.18
C ASN A 7 -12.24 12.61 -5.24
N GLN A 8 -12.42 13.86 -5.70
CA GLN A 8 -13.74 14.52 -5.72
C GLN A 8 -14.19 14.92 -7.14
N GLY A 9 -13.66 14.24 -8.15
CA GLY A 9 -14.03 14.45 -9.54
C GLY A 9 -13.79 15.89 -10.03
N VAL A 10 -14.57 16.31 -11.02
CA VAL A 10 -14.45 17.64 -11.66
C VAL A 10 -14.67 18.81 -10.71
N TYR A 11 -15.45 18.61 -9.65
CA TYR A 11 -15.80 19.68 -8.70
C TYR A 11 -14.63 20.13 -7.82
N SER A 12 -13.60 19.32 -7.68
CA SER A 12 -12.44 19.62 -6.83
C SER A 12 -11.10 19.50 -7.54
N ASN A 13 -11.08 19.05 -8.80
CA ASN A 13 -9.86 18.98 -9.59
C ASN A 13 -9.65 20.29 -10.36
N PRO A 14 -8.66 21.14 -10.05
CA PRO A 14 -8.46 22.43 -10.69
C PRO A 14 -7.99 22.32 -12.15
N LEU A 15 -7.45 21.17 -12.57
CA LEU A 15 -6.93 20.98 -13.91
C LEU A 15 -8.06 20.86 -14.93
N VAL A 16 -9.14 20.18 -14.59
CA VAL A 16 -10.26 19.94 -15.51
C VAL A 16 -10.88 21.26 -16.01
N PRO A 17 -11.33 22.18 -15.13
CA PRO A 17 -11.87 23.46 -15.58
C PRO A 17 -10.83 24.36 -16.26
N ALA A 18 -9.54 24.22 -15.96
CA ALA A 18 -8.49 24.94 -16.64
C ALA A 18 -8.30 24.47 -18.10
N TYR A 19 -8.34 23.15 -18.34
CA TYR A 19 -8.20 22.59 -19.68
C TYR A 19 -9.46 22.75 -20.55
N LEU A 20 -10.64 22.71 -19.95
CA LEU A 20 -11.91 22.82 -20.67
C LEU A 20 -12.41 24.26 -20.78
N PHE A 21 -11.63 25.23 -20.33
CA PHE A 21 -12.01 26.65 -20.35
C PHE A 21 -12.35 27.13 -21.77
N PRO A 22 -13.46 27.88 -21.96
CA PRO A 22 -13.90 28.37 -23.26
C PRO A 22 -12.85 29.27 -23.95
N ARG A 23 -12.50 28.96 -25.18
CA ARG A 23 -11.48 29.72 -25.94
C ARG A 23 -11.87 31.16 -26.25
N GLY A 24 -13.17 31.47 -26.20
CA GLY A 24 -13.69 32.83 -26.46
C GLY A 24 -13.63 33.76 -25.24
N GLU A 25 -13.26 33.25 -24.07
CA GLU A 25 -13.18 34.02 -22.84
C GLU A 25 -11.73 34.26 -22.39
N HIS A 26 -11.51 35.33 -21.62
CA HIS A 26 -10.21 35.65 -21.05
C HIS A 26 -10.02 35.05 -19.69
N PHE A 27 -9.34 33.91 -19.58
CA PHE A 27 -9.06 33.21 -18.33
C PHE A 27 -8.41 34.12 -17.26
N ALA A 28 -7.63 35.12 -17.67
CA ALA A 28 -6.92 36.02 -16.76
C ALA A 28 -7.85 36.85 -15.85
N ILE A 29 -9.08 37.16 -16.26
CA ILE A 29 -10.03 37.88 -15.41
C ILE A 29 -10.48 37.06 -14.20
N TYR A 30 -10.48 35.73 -14.34
CA TYR A 30 -10.91 34.80 -13.30
C TYR A 30 -9.82 34.50 -12.26
N LYS A 31 -8.64 35.15 -12.36
CA LYS A 31 -7.69 35.23 -11.22
C LYS A 31 -8.29 35.94 -10.02
N LYS A 32 -9.21 36.90 -10.24
CA LYS A 32 -10.10 37.42 -9.19
C LYS A 32 -11.21 36.42 -8.95
N PHE A 33 -10.86 35.29 -8.38
CA PHE A 33 -11.73 34.13 -8.25
C PHE A 33 -12.94 34.31 -7.35
N GLU A 34 -13.07 35.48 -6.70
CA GLU A 34 -14.19 35.81 -5.83
C GLU A 34 -14.63 37.28 -6.03
N ARG A 35 -15.92 37.53 -5.83
CA ARG A 35 -16.56 38.84 -5.84
C ARG A 35 -17.52 38.99 -4.67
N TYR A 36 -17.60 40.19 -4.12
CA TYR A 36 -18.56 40.47 -3.08
C TYR A 36 -19.97 40.50 -3.66
N ASN A 37 -20.89 39.75 -3.06
CA ASN A 37 -22.32 39.75 -3.36
C ASN A 37 -23.06 40.55 -2.24
N PRO A 38 -23.66 41.72 -2.56
CA PRO A 38 -24.39 42.54 -1.58
C PRO A 38 -25.62 41.81 -1.03
N GLY A 39 -26.24 40.92 -1.81
CA GLY A 39 -27.44 40.18 -1.42
C GLY A 39 -27.18 39.16 -0.31
N THR A 40 -26.10 38.41 -0.44
CA THR A 40 -25.67 37.39 0.53
C THR A 40 -24.69 37.96 1.57
N LYS A 41 -24.12 39.14 1.33
CA LYS A 41 -23.04 39.78 2.11
C LYS A 41 -21.78 38.89 2.19
N LEU A 42 -21.49 38.08 1.19
CA LEU A 42 -20.38 37.17 1.12
C LEU A 42 -19.45 37.45 -0.05
N MET A 43 -18.21 37.01 0.07
CA MET A 43 -17.32 36.78 -1.07
C MET A 43 -17.71 35.46 -1.72
N GLU A 44 -18.29 35.53 -2.89
CA GLU A 44 -18.73 34.36 -3.66
C GLU A 44 -17.78 34.06 -4.82
N GLN A 45 -17.78 32.81 -5.26
CA GLN A 45 -17.00 32.38 -6.39
C GLN A 45 -17.35 33.21 -7.64
N PHE A 46 -16.33 33.72 -8.33
CA PHE A 46 -16.47 34.32 -9.63
C PHE A 46 -15.87 33.41 -10.70
N TRP A 47 -16.73 32.95 -11.59
CA TRP A 47 -16.34 32.02 -12.65
C TRP A 47 -17.17 32.25 -13.92
N SER A 48 -16.77 31.60 -15.05
CA SER A 48 -17.52 31.61 -16.30
C SER A 48 -18.89 30.94 -16.11
N ALA A 49 -19.93 31.60 -16.58
CA ALA A 49 -21.29 31.08 -16.52
C ALA A 49 -21.45 29.74 -17.29
N ASP A 50 -20.70 29.59 -18.39
CA ASP A 50 -20.71 28.37 -19.20
C ASP A 50 -20.08 27.19 -18.47
N MET A 51 -19.13 27.44 -17.57
CA MET A 51 -18.44 26.42 -16.79
C MET A 51 -19.16 26.11 -15.46
N GLU A 52 -19.84 27.06 -14.86
CA GLU A 52 -20.50 26.93 -13.57
C GLU A 52 -21.87 26.27 -13.70
N GLY A 53 -22.56 26.51 -14.82
CA GLY A 53 -23.90 26.00 -15.10
C GLY A 53 -23.92 24.70 -15.90
N GLY A 54 -25.12 24.15 -16.10
CA GLY A 54 -25.37 22.99 -16.94
C GLY A 54 -24.67 21.70 -16.46
N ASP A 55 -24.31 20.84 -17.40
CA ASP A 55 -23.71 19.53 -17.12
C ASP A 55 -22.27 19.61 -16.62
N LEU A 56 -21.58 20.73 -16.84
CA LEU A 56 -20.17 20.88 -16.46
C LEU A 56 -19.99 21.19 -14.98
N ARG A 57 -20.80 22.08 -14.40
CA ARG A 57 -20.82 22.46 -12.96
C ARG A 57 -19.42 22.56 -12.33
N MET A 58 -18.47 23.10 -13.08
CA MET A 58 -17.07 23.19 -12.66
C MET A 58 -16.85 24.46 -11.84
N GLN A 59 -15.88 24.40 -10.95
CA GLN A 59 -15.49 25.54 -10.12
C GLN A 59 -14.25 26.24 -10.69
N ASN A 60 -14.10 27.52 -10.37
CA ASN A 60 -12.89 28.28 -10.67
C ASN A 60 -11.67 27.56 -10.06
N PRO A 61 -10.60 27.26 -10.83
CA PRO A 61 -9.39 26.59 -10.32
C PRO A 61 -8.74 27.32 -9.13
N TYR A 62 -8.78 28.65 -9.13
CA TYR A 62 -8.27 29.45 -8.00
C TYR A 62 -9.18 29.36 -6.78
N TRP A 63 -10.51 29.30 -6.96
CA TRP A 63 -11.42 29.03 -5.86
C TRP A 63 -11.11 27.67 -5.20
N ILE A 64 -10.94 26.64 -6.02
CA ILE A 64 -10.56 25.33 -5.51
C ILE A 64 -9.26 25.39 -4.71
N ALA A 65 -8.26 26.12 -5.19
CA ALA A 65 -6.96 26.24 -4.54
C ALA A 65 -7.00 27.04 -3.21
N TYR A 66 -7.85 28.07 -3.14
CA TYR A 66 -7.82 29.02 -2.03
C TYR A 66 -9.03 28.96 -1.09
N ARG A 67 -10.12 28.27 -1.49
CA ARG A 67 -11.37 28.18 -0.70
C ARG A 67 -11.82 26.74 -0.43
N ASN A 68 -11.27 25.74 -1.14
CA ASN A 68 -11.48 24.33 -0.83
C ASN A 68 -10.22 23.79 -0.16
N LEU A 69 -10.05 24.14 1.11
CA LEU A 69 -8.82 23.89 1.85
C LEU A 69 -8.82 22.51 2.48
N ARG A 70 -7.72 21.80 2.36
CA ARG A 70 -7.42 20.57 3.09
C ARG A 70 -6.10 20.72 3.79
N ASN A 71 -6.06 20.34 5.04
CA ASN A 71 -4.84 20.39 5.84
C ASN A 71 -4.72 19.13 6.67
N THR A 72 -3.55 18.51 6.64
CA THR A 72 -3.19 17.44 7.55
C THR A 72 -2.01 17.89 8.40
N ASP A 73 -2.22 17.93 9.70
CA ASP A 73 -1.14 18.14 10.68
C ASP A 73 -0.82 16.80 11.31
N LYS A 74 0.37 16.28 11.03
CA LYS A 74 0.82 14.97 11.50
C LYS A 74 2.03 15.11 12.39
N LYS A 75 1.91 14.56 13.61
CA LYS A 75 2.98 14.46 14.59
C LYS A 75 3.31 12.99 14.79
N ARG A 76 4.57 12.63 14.57
CA ARG A 76 5.04 11.25 14.75
C ARG A 76 6.28 11.24 15.59
N TYR A 77 6.33 10.33 16.53
CA TYR A 77 7.55 10.03 17.27
C TYR A 77 7.80 8.52 17.27
N MET A 78 9.06 8.16 17.19
CA MET A 78 9.51 6.77 17.21
C MET A 78 10.60 6.63 18.25
N LEU A 79 10.39 5.72 19.20
CA LEU A 79 11.35 5.36 20.22
C LEU A 79 11.80 3.93 19.96
N SER A 80 13.09 3.67 20.02
CA SER A 80 13.65 2.33 19.89
C SER A 80 14.70 2.13 20.96
N PHE A 81 14.57 1.04 21.68
CA PHE A 81 15.57 0.57 22.63
C PHE A 81 16.03 -0.82 22.19
N SER A 82 17.35 -1.03 22.14
CA SER A 82 17.94 -2.33 21.84
C SER A 82 19.07 -2.59 22.81
N ALA A 83 19.19 -3.85 23.20
CA ALA A 83 20.27 -4.34 24.04
C ALA A 83 20.83 -5.64 23.44
N SER A 84 22.12 -5.86 23.59
CA SER A 84 22.80 -7.09 23.22
C SER A 84 23.76 -7.49 24.35
N TYR A 85 23.83 -8.79 24.59
CA TYR A 85 24.71 -9.35 25.58
C TYR A 85 25.45 -10.56 25.00
N ASP A 86 26.77 -10.54 25.04
CA ASP A 86 27.63 -11.61 24.58
C ASP A 86 27.77 -12.64 25.71
N ILE A 87 27.15 -13.80 25.54
CA ILE A 87 27.21 -14.92 26.47
C ILE A 87 28.54 -15.63 26.34
N LEU A 88 28.97 -15.82 25.07
CA LEU A 88 30.23 -16.40 24.68
C LEU A 88 30.76 -15.63 23.46
N PRO A 89 32.06 -15.71 23.10
CA PRO A 89 32.62 -15.02 21.93
C PRO A 89 31.88 -15.32 20.60
N TRP A 90 31.15 -16.42 20.53
CA TRP A 90 30.41 -16.87 19.36
C TRP A 90 28.88 -16.93 19.58
N LEU A 91 28.39 -16.55 20.77
CA LEU A 91 26.98 -16.64 21.14
C LEU A 91 26.54 -15.37 21.84
N SER A 92 25.57 -14.67 21.28
CA SER A 92 24.96 -13.48 21.88
C SER A 92 23.44 -13.57 21.90
N VAL A 93 22.84 -12.88 22.86
CA VAL A 93 21.41 -12.61 22.91
C VAL A 93 21.16 -11.13 22.64
N SER A 94 20.20 -10.83 21.81
CA SER A 94 19.78 -9.45 21.55
C SER A 94 18.29 -9.29 21.69
N GLY A 95 17.87 -8.11 22.14
CA GLY A 95 16.46 -7.77 22.27
C GLY A 95 16.22 -6.34 21.82
N ARG A 96 15.05 -6.08 21.27
CA ARG A 96 14.62 -4.77 20.80
C ARG A 96 13.17 -4.52 21.10
N VAL A 97 12.89 -3.29 21.54
CA VAL A 97 11.51 -2.79 21.67
C VAL A 97 11.44 -1.48 20.90
N ARG A 98 10.38 -1.33 20.09
CA ARG A 98 10.10 -0.12 19.32
C ARG A 98 8.67 0.32 19.58
N LEU A 99 8.49 1.60 19.85
CA LEU A 99 7.21 2.29 19.88
C LEU A 99 7.21 3.32 18.75
N ASP A 100 6.22 3.25 17.88
CA ASP A 100 5.95 4.22 16.82
C ASP A 100 4.53 4.74 17.03
N ASN A 101 4.42 6.05 17.26
CA ASN A 101 3.14 6.70 17.49
C ASN A 101 2.96 7.86 16.52
N SER A 102 1.80 7.93 15.90
CA SER A 102 1.45 8.95 14.94
C SER A 102 0.08 9.52 15.26
N ASN A 103 0.04 10.85 15.49
CA ASN A 103 -1.19 11.59 15.66
C ASN A 103 -1.41 12.48 14.44
N SER A 104 -2.56 12.35 13.80
CA SER A 104 -2.92 13.19 12.67
C SER A 104 -4.24 13.92 12.91
N LEU A 105 -4.25 15.22 12.57
CA LEU A 105 -5.43 16.05 12.52
C LEU A 105 -5.66 16.44 11.06
N TYR A 106 -6.69 15.89 10.46
CA TYR A 106 -7.16 16.30 9.15
C TYR A 106 -8.30 17.30 9.28
N THR A 107 -8.22 18.39 8.51
CA THR A 107 -9.30 19.35 8.39
C THR A 107 -9.59 19.67 6.93
N GLN A 108 -10.88 19.70 6.57
CA GLN A 108 -11.35 20.17 5.28
C GLN A 108 -12.31 21.33 5.48
N LYS A 109 -12.08 22.43 4.75
CA LYS A 109 -12.90 23.64 4.77
C LYS A 109 -13.32 23.98 3.36
N LEU A 110 -14.60 23.76 3.06
CA LEU A 110 -15.20 24.16 1.80
C LEU A 110 -16.04 25.42 2.09
N TYR A 111 -15.62 26.52 1.49
CA TYR A 111 -16.27 27.81 1.75
C TYR A 111 -17.65 27.89 1.13
N ALA A 112 -18.50 28.75 1.67
CA ALA A 112 -19.79 29.16 1.10
C ALA A 112 -19.57 29.59 -0.38
N SER A 113 -20.51 29.29 -1.26
CA SER A 113 -20.38 29.42 -2.73
C SER A 113 -19.53 28.32 -3.41
N SER A 114 -18.99 27.34 -2.68
CA SER A 114 -18.50 26.12 -3.31
C SER A 114 -19.65 25.30 -3.86
N ASN A 115 -19.35 24.43 -4.87
CA ASN A 115 -20.37 23.60 -5.51
C ASN A 115 -21.12 22.74 -4.47
N THR A 116 -22.45 22.76 -4.53
CA THR A 116 -23.32 22.10 -3.55
C THR A 116 -23.19 20.57 -3.54
N THR A 117 -22.69 19.97 -4.61
CA THR A 117 -22.41 18.52 -4.66
C THR A 117 -21.33 18.11 -3.67
N ILE A 118 -20.30 18.95 -3.48
CA ILE A 118 -19.21 18.66 -2.54
C ILE A 118 -19.46 19.19 -1.13
N THR A 119 -20.45 20.08 -0.95
CA THR A 119 -20.83 20.63 0.36
C THR A 119 -22.06 19.93 0.96
N ASP A 120 -22.47 18.78 0.44
CA ASP A 120 -23.68 18.05 0.85
C ASP A 120 -24.95 18.95 0.86
N GLY A 121 -25.05 19.86 -0.12
CA GLY A 121 -26.13 20.84 -0.23
C GLY A 121 -25.98 22.07 0.68
N GLY A 122 -24.88 22.20 1.40
CA GLY A 122 -24.64 23.34 2.32
C GLY A 122 -24.33 24.64 1.59
N LYS A 123 -25.11 25.69 1.85
CA LYS A 123 -24.91 27.03 1.31
C LYS A 123 -23.87 27.85 2.08
N ASN A 124 -23.75 27.58 3.39
CA ASN A 124 -22.83 28.27 4.30
C ASN A 124 -21.43 27.67 4.35
N GLY A 125 -21.19 26.62 3.53
CA GLY A 125 -19.93 25.88 3.48
C GLY A 125 -20.04 24.47 4.08
N HIS A 126 -18.92 23.78 4.14
CA HIS A 126 -18.83 22.42 4.69
C HIS A 126 -17.53 22.26 5.48
N TYR A 127 -17.60 21.56 6.58
CA TYR A 127 -16.45 21.28 7.44
C TYR A 127 -16.28 19.80 7.71
N THR A 128 -15.03 19.34 7.66
CA THR A 128 -14.63 18.02 8.14
C THR A 128 -13.45 18.16 9.09
N GLU A 129 -13.53 17.49 10.22
CA GLU A 129 -12.41 17.27 11.13
C GLU A 129 -12.29 15.79 11.43
N ALA A 130 -11.08 15.23 11.25
CA ALA A 130 -10.79 13.85 11.62
C ALA A 130 -9.49 13.80 12.43
N ARG A 131 -9.52 13.06 13.53
CA ARG A 131 -8.37 12.81 14.41
C ARG A 131 -8.07 11.32 14.42
N ALA A 132 -6.90 10.95 13.95
CA ALA A 132 -6.43 9.57 13.96
C ALA A 132 -5.21 9.41 14.85
N TYR A 133 -5.22 8.34 15.62
CA TYR A 133 -4.13 7.90 16.49
C TYR A 133 -3.69 6.52 16.03
N ASP A 134 -2.47 6.43 15.51
CA ASP A 134 -1.86 5.17 15.12
C ASP A 134 -0.74 4.85 16.09
N THR A 135 -0.78 3.67 16.67
CA THR A 135 0.25 3.17 17.57
C THR A 135 0.73 1.81 17.10
N GLN A 136 2.03 1.68 16.89
CA GLN A 136 2.66 0.38 16.65
C GLN A 136 3.67 0.10 17.75
N THR A 137 3.52 -1.05 18.39
CA THR A 137 4.50 -1.58 19.33
C THR A 137 5.09 -2.84 18.73
N TYR A 138 6.42 -2.88 18.63
CA TYR A 138 7.16 -4.03 18.15
C TYR A 138 8.19 -4.44 19.20
N ALA A 139 8.28 -5.73 19.45
CA ALA A 139 9.32 -6.31 20.29
C ALA A 139 9.88 -7.57 19.65
N ASP A 140 11.19 -7.79 19.77
CA ASP A 140 11.84 -9.03 19.38
C ASP A 140 12.94 -9.43 20.35
N VAL A 141 13.20 -10.72 20.37
CA VAL A 141 14.36 -11.32 21.05
C VAL A 141 14.99 -12.34 20.11
N MET A 142 16.30 -12.33 20.03
CA MET A 142 17.09 -13.22 19.17
C MET A 142 18.28 -13.79 19.90
N LEU A 143 18.54 -15.07 19.71
CA LEU A 143 19.79 -15.74 20.01
C LEU A 143 20.61 -15.79 18.71
N ASN A 144 21.84 -15.30 18.74
CA ASN A 144 22.70 -15.20 17.59
C ASN A 144 23.95 -16.06 17.82
N VAL A 145 24.27 -16.85 16.81
CA VAL A 145 25.47 -17.70 16.77
C VAL A 145 26.34 -17.24 15.60
N ASN A 146 27.61 -17.01 15.87
CA ASN A 146 28.61 -16.71 14.84
C ASN A 146 29.90 -17.45 15.19
N LYS A 147 30.17 -18.56 14.51
CA LYS A 147 31.26 -19.44 14.86
C LYS A 147 32.00 -19.93 13.61
N THR A 148 33.34 -19.92 13.69
CA THR A 148 34.21 -20.53 12.71
C THR A 148 34.77 -21.83 13.25
N PHE A 149 34.85 -22.84 12.41
CA PHE A 149 35.35 -24.18 12.74
C PHE A 149 36.57 -24.46 11.83
N GLY A 150 37.73 -24.43 12.42
CA GLY A 150 38.97 -24.45 11.65
C GLY A 150 39.07 -23.28 10.70
N ASP A 151 39.76 -23.47 9.57
CA ASP A 151 39.97 -22.45 8.55
C ASP A 151 38.89 -22.51 7.42
N ASP A 152 38.12 -23.59 7.37
CA ASP A 152 37.26 -23.90 6.22
C ASP A 152 35.80 -23.58 6.44
N TRP A 153 35.26 -23.69 7.66
CA TRP A 153 33.84 -23.62 7.91
C TRP A 153 33.42 -22.40 8.74
N SER A 154 32.37 -21.75 8.33
CA SER A 154 31.70 -20.71 9.12
C SER A 154 30.22 -21.03 9.30
N LEU A 155 29.71 -20.74 10.49
CA LEU A 155 28.30 -20.86 10.85
C LEU A 155 27.80 -19.52 11.38
N THR A 156 26.82 -18.96 10.71
CA THR A 156 26.00 -17.86 11.22
C THR A 156 24.58 -18.35 11.38
N ALA A 157 24.01 -18.28 12.59
CA ALA A 157 22.65 -18.68 12.83
C ALA A 157 21.95 -17.74 13.80
N ASN A 158 20.66 -17.58 13.62
CA ASN A 158 19.83 -16.90 14.59
C ASN A 158 18.47 -17.62 14.78
N VAL A 159 17.97 -17.57 15.99
CA VAL A 159 16.63 -18.03 16.33
C VAL A 159 15.98 -16.93 17.16
N GLY A 160 14.76 -16.56 16.86
CA GLY A 160 14.10 -15.48 17.54
C GLY A 160 12.59 -15.57 17.55
N ALA A 161 12.01 -14.70 18.35
CA ALA A 161 10.58 -14.47 18.40
C ALA A 161 10.29 -12.98 18.35
N SER A 162 9.16 -12.62 17.76
CA SER A 162 8.73 -11.22 17.70
C SER A 162 7.24 -11.06 17.94
N LEU A 163 6.87 -9.88 18.45
CA LEU A 163 5.51 -9.42 18.63
C LEU A 163 5.37 -8.09 17.92
N ASN A 164 4.40 -7.98 17.01
CA ASN A 164 3.99 -6.75 16.37
C ASN A 164 2.53 -6.45 16.69
N ASN A 165 2.28 -5.26 17.23
CA ASN A 165 0.98 -4.85 17.71
C ASN A 165 0.66 -3.49 17.10
N ILE A 166 -0.41 -3.39 16.29
CA ILE A 166 -0.79 -2.18 15.56
C ILE A 166 -2.22 -1.82 15.95
N LYS A 167 -2.40 -0.61 16.44
CA LYS A 167 -3.71 -0.08 16.84
C LYS A 167 -3.96 1.25 16.15
N THR A 168 -5.13 1.40 15.55
CA THR A 168 -5.65 2.65 15.00
C THR A 168 -6.95 3.01 15.71
N ASP A 169 -7.12 4.28 16.04
CA ASP A 169 -8.35 4.86 16.58
C ASP A 169 -8.58 6.21 15.87
N GLU A 170 -9.68 6.32 15.14
CA GLU A 170 -10.04 7.52 14.39
C GLU A 170 -11.43 7.99 14.78
N LEU A 171 -11.55 9.28 15.06
CA LEU A 171 -12.81 9.97 15.28
C LEU A 171 -12.94 11.10 14.26
N SER A 172 -14.02 11.09 13.48
CA SER A 172 -14.29 12.09 12.47
C SER A 172 -15.68 12.70 12.60
N TYR A 173 -15.76 13.98 12.25
CA TYR A 173 -16.99 14.75 12.11
C TYR A 173 -16.98 15.44 10.77
N ARG A 174 -18.11 15.37 10.05
CA ARG A 174 -18.25 16.04 8.77
C ARG A 174 -19.69 16.43 8.51
N GLY A 175 -19.89 17.52 7.78
CA GLY A 175 -21.20 17.96 7.35
C GLY A 175 -21.20 19.40 6.84
N PRO A 176 -22.32 19.81 6.22
CA PRO A 176 -22.54 21.21 5.88
C PRO A 176 -22.69 22.06 7.14
N ILE A 177 -22.30 23.32 7.04
CA ILE A 177 -22.58 24.33 8.07
C ILE A 177 -24.08 24.65 8.04
N GLN A 178 -24.71 24.74 9.22
CA GLN A 178 -26.15 24.96 9.34
C GLN A 178 -26.58 26.23 8.60
N GLU A 179 -27.76 26.19 7.97
CA GLU A 179 -28.23 27.27 7.08
C GLU A 179 -28.59 28.56 7.82
N ASN A 180 -29.05 28.46 9.06
CA ASN A 180 -29.34 29.59 9.94
C ASN A 180 -28.14 30.12 10.73
N GLY A 181 -26.96 29.49 10.52
CA GLY A 181 -25.69 29.90 11.12
C GLY A 181 -24.96 30.96 10.29
N LEU A 182 -23.77 31.34 10.77
CA LEU A 182 -22.87 32.21 10.03
C LEU A 182 -22.08 31.44 9.02
N PRO A 183 -22.00 31.90 7.75
CA PRO A 183 -21.20 31.23 6.70
C PRO A 183 -19.71 31.19 7.05
N ASN A 184 -19.04 30.12 6.62
CA ASN A 184 -17.59 29.94 6.75
C ASN A 184 -17.06 29.87 8.21
N ILE A 185 -17.94 29.60 9.18
CA ILE A 185 -17.52 29.28 10.55
C ILE A 185 -17.25 27.75 10.63
N PHE A 186 -15.98 27.40 10.54
CA PHE A 186 -15.54 26.00 10.45
C PHE A 186 -15.32 25.41 11.84
N ASN A 187 -16.41 24.97 12.45
CA ASN A 187 -16.44 24.36 13.75
C ASN A 187 -17.39 23.15 13.74
N VAL A 188 -17.08 22.11 14.50
CA VAL A 188 -17.91 20.90 14.61
C VAL A 188 -19.29 21.22 15.21
N PHE A 189 -19.40 22.22 16.08
CA PHE A 189 -20.66 22.63 16.70
C PHE A 189 -21.61 23.41 15.76
N ASP A 190 -21.06 23.95 14.66
CA ASP A 190 -21.84 24.73 13.68
C ASP A 190 -22.29 23.85 12.49
N LEU A 191 -22.08 22.53 12.56
CA LEU A 191 -22.59 21.61 11.55
C LEU A 191 -24.10 21.40 11.67
N ASP A 192 -24.77 21.24 10.55
CA ASP A 192 -26.20 20.94 10.47
C ASP A 192 -26.49 19.60 11.16
N ASP A 193 -27.25 19.63 12.24
CA ASP A 193 -27.56 18.46 13.07
C ASP A 193 -28.28 17.35 12.32
N THR A 194 -28.99 17.68 11.23
CA THR A 194 -29.72 16.70 10.42
C THR A 194 -28.83 15.99 9.38
N LYS A 195 -27.71 16.64 8.99
CA LYS A 195 -26.81 16.16 7.93
C LYS A 195 -25.41 15.82 8.44
N LYS A 196 -25.06 16.25 9.66
CA LYS A 196 -23.76 15.96 10.21
C LYS A 196 -23.57 14.46 10.44
N ARG A 197 -22.38 13.99 10.15
CA ARG A 197 -21.96 12.61 10.37
C ARG A 197 -20.81 12.59 11.36
N ALA A 198 -20.97 11.78 12.39
CA ALA A 198 -19.93 11.47 13.34
C ALA A 198 -19.58 9.99 13.17
N GLU A 199 -18.31 9.68 13.00
CA GLU A 199 -17.85 8.32 12.78
C GLU A 199 -16.65 8.02 13.69
N LYS A 200 -16.71 6.90 14.38
CA LYS A 200 -15.57 6.37 15.12
C LYS A 200 -15.19 5.03 14.54
N VAL A 201 -13.97 4.96 14.03
CA VAL A 201 -13.38 3.74 13.45
C VAL A 201 -12.15 3.39 14.25
N GLY A 202 -12.00 2.10 14.58
CA GLY A 202 -10.81 1.63 15.27
C GLY A 202 -10.58 0.16 15.01
N TRP A 203 -9.31 -0.24 15.04
CA TRP A 203 -8.93 -1.63 14.87
C TRP A 203 -7.60 -1.92 15.57
N HIS A 204 -7.39 -3.20 15.83
CA HIS A 204 -6.23 -3.70 16.51
C HIS A 204 -5.78 -5.00 15.87
N ASP A 205 -4.58 -4.99 15.28
CA ASP A 205 -3.95 -6.15 14.69
C ASP A 205 -2.75 -6.57 15.52
N GLN A 206 -2.61 -7.88 15.75
CA GLN A 206 -1.47 -8.45 16.42
C GLN A 206 -0.89 -9.59 15.57
N THR A 207 0.43 -9.62 15.46
CA THR A 207 1.16 -10.72 14.85
C THR A 207 2.24 -11.19 15.81
N GLN A 208 2.22 -12.47 16.13
CA GLN A 208 3.27 -13.16 16.86
C GLN A 208 4.05 -14.02 15.88
N SER A 209 5.37 -14.11 16.07
CA SER A 209 6.22 -14.81 15.13
C SER A 209 7.35 -15.54 15.83
N VAL A 210 7.69 -16.70 15.26
CA VAL A 210 8.94 -17.42 15.58
C VAL A 210 9.70 -17.61 14.28
N PHE A 211 10.99 -17.34 14.29
CA PHE A 211 11.83 -17.43 13.10
C PHE A 211 13.22 -17.97 13.41
N ALA A 212 13.81 -18.56 12.39
CA ALA A 212 15.19 -19.00 12.41
C ALA A 212 15.87 -18.75 11.07
N SER A 213 17.16 -18.51 11.10
CA SER A 213 18.04 -18.44 9.92
C SER A 213 19.34 -19.14 10.24
N VAL A 214 19.84 -19.89 9.26
CA VAL A 214 21.14 -20.57 9.34
C VAL A 214 21.85 -20.33 8.02
N GLU A 215 23.10 -19.90 8.10
CA GLU A 215 24.03 -19.83 6.98
C GLU A 215 25.28 -20.64 7.30
N VAL A 216 25.62 -21.54 6.42
CA VAL A 216 26.85 -22.32 6.48
C VAL A 216 27.75 -21.90 5.32
N GLY A 217 28.94 -21.40 5.64
CA GLY A 217 29.97 -21.06 4.67
C GLY A 217 31.08 -22.11 4.64
N TRP A 218 31.54 -22.45 3.44
CA TRP A 218 32.68 -23.34 3.23
C TRP A 218 33.76 -22.65 2.39
N LYS A 219 34.94 -22.59 2.94
CA LYS A 219 36.18 -21.99 2.33
C LYS A 219 35.97 -20.57 1.79
N GLN A 220 35.04 -19.83 2.38
CA GLN A 220 34.65 -18.50 1.88
C GLN A 220 34.22 -18.50 0.41
N MET A 221 33.96 -19.68 -0.14
CA MET A 221 33.59 -19.92 -1.53
C MET A 221 32.11 -20.28 -1.69
N LEU A 222 31.61 -21.17 -0.85
CA LEU A 222 30.24 -21.69 -0.97
C LEU A 222 29.47 -21.37 0.30
N TYR A 223 28.27 -20.79 0.13
CA TYR A 223 27.38 -20.43 1.24
C TYR A 223 25.99 -21.01 0.99
N LEU A 224 25.49 -21.76 1.96
CA LEU A 224 24.15 -22.27 1.98
C LEU A 224 23.39 -21.54 3.10
N THR A 225 22.32 -20.85 2.73
CA THR A 225 21.44 -20.15 3.66
C THR A 225 20.06 -20.81 3.68
N ALA A 226 19.52 -21.08 4.85
CA ALA A 226 18.15 -21.56 5.02
C ALA A 226 17.46 -20.69 6.08
N THR A 227 16.23 -20.26 5.78
CA THR A 227 15.42 -19.49 6.72
C THR A 227 14.02 -20.09 6.86
N GLY A 228 13.43 -19.89 8.01
CA GLY A 228 12.04 -20.25 8.23
C GLY A 228 11.40 -19.29 9.23
N ARG A 229 10.15 -18.94 8.97
CA ARG A 229 9.35 -18.12 9.86
C ARG A 229 7.92 -18.64 9.92
N ASN A 230 7.33 -18.65 11.10
CA ASN A 230 5.93 -18.93 11.28
C ASN A 230 5.25 -17.75 11.98
N ASP A 231 4.16 -17.26 11.41
CA ASP A 231 3.39 -16.13 11.92
C ASP A 231 1.98 -16.59 12.34
N TRP A 232 1.55 -16.08 13.50
CA TRP A 232 0.18 -16.12 13.99
C TRP A 232 -0.37 -14.70 13.96
N ALA A 233 -1.21 -14.42 12.98
CA ALA A 233 -1.79 -13.09 12.78
C ALA A 233 -3.26 -13.07 13.22
N SER A 234 -3.68 -12.00 13.91
CA SER A 234 -5.07 -11.84 14.37
C SER A 234 -6.08 -11.85 13.24
N GLN A 235 -5.68 -11.38 12.02
CA GLN A 235 -6.52 -11.35 10.85
C GLN A 235 -7.02 -12.73 10.41
N ILE A 236 -6.24 -13.79 10.68
CA ILE A 236 -6.60 -15.17 10.28
C ILE A 236 -7.26 -15.97 11.41
N ALA A 237 -7.50 -15.37 12.58
CA ALA A 237 -8.00 -16.09 13.77
C ALA A 237 -9.32 -16.84 13.54
N GLY A 238 -10.19 -16.32 12.67
CA GLY A 238 -11.48 -16.95 12.33
C GLY A 238 -11.42 -17.95 11.17
N SER A 239 -10.24 -18.22 10.59
CA SER A 239 -10.07 -19.14 9.47
C SER A 239 -9.62 -20.53 9.95
N PRO A 240 -9.70 -21.56 9.08
CA PRO A 240 -9.09 -22.87 9.35
C PRO A 240 -7.57 -22.81 9.53
N SER A 241 -6.92 -21.87 8.84
CA SER A 241 -5.48 -21.65 8.96
C SER A 241 -5.17 -20.82 10.21
N LYS A 242 -4.55 -21.43 11.21
CA LYS A 242 -4.20 -20.74 12.47
C LYS A 242 -2.87 -20.00 12.42
N SER A 243 -2.00 -20.37 11.49
CA SER A 243 -0.70 -19.77 11.24
C SER A 243 -0.28 -20.00 9.80
N PHE A 244 0.77 -19.34 9.36
CA PHE A 244 1.38 -19.59 8.08
C PHE A 244 2.90 -19.62 8.19
N PHE A 245 3.48 -20.66 7.60
CA PHE A 245 4.91 -20.88 7.58
C PHE A 245 5.48 -20.56 6.21
N TYR A 246 6.60 -19.85 6.18
CA TYR A 246 7.29 -19.47 4.96
C TYR A 246 8.79 -19.69 5.07
N PRO A 247 9.30 -20.70 4.34
CA PRO A 247 10.72 -21.01 4.25
C PRO A 247 11.40 -20.27 3.11
N SER A 248 12.72 -20.15 3.21
CA SER A 248 13.58 -19.86 2.06
C SER A 248 14.88 -20.66 2.10
N VAL A 249 15.44 -20.94 0.93
CA VAL A 249 16.76 -21.54 0.77
C VAL A 249 17.50 -20.80 -0.33
N GLY A 250 18.76 -20.45 -0.06
CA GLY A 250 19.65 -19.78 -0.98
C GLY A 250 21.01 -20.43 -1.04
N LEU A 251 21.60 -20.46 -2.23
CA LEU A 251 22.97 -20.90 -2.47
C LEU A 251 23.74 -19.77 -3.13
N SER A 252 24.93 -19.48 -2.60
CA SER A 252 25.88 -18.56 -3.21
C SER A 252 27.22 -19.26 -3.44
N TRP A 253 27.78 -19.08 -4.62
CA TRP A 253 29.08 -19.59 -4.98
C TRP A 253 29.98 -18.44 -5.45
N VAL A 254 31.16 -18.32 -4.81
CA VAL A 254 32.16 -17.28 -5.07
C VAL A 254 33.45 -17.93 -5.59
N PRO A 255 33.50 -18.36 -6.86
CA PRO A 255 34.69 -19.06 -7.40
C PRO A 255 35.96 -18.22 -7.34
N SER A 256 35.86 -16.90 -7.42
CA SER A 256 37.03 -16.00 -7.33
C SER A 256 37.71 -15.99 -5.97
N SER A 257 37.12 -16.59 -4.92
CA SER A 257 37.79 -16.70 -3.61
C SER A 257 38.81 -17.84 -3.52
N THR A 258 38.71 -18.84 -4.41
CA THR A 258 39.56 -20.04 -4.40
C THR A 258 40.30 -20.26 -5.70
N TRP A 259 39.80 -19.74 -6.82
CA TRP A 259 40.44 -19.89 -8.11
C TRP A 259 40.89 -18.57 -8.67
N ASP A 260 42.09 -18.52 -9.20
CA ASP A 260 42.55 -17.40 -9.99
C ASP A 260 41.82 -17.44 -11.37
N LEU A 261 40.89 -16.53 -11.52
CA LEU A 261 40.12 -16.36 -12.75
C LEU A 261 40.79 -15.43 -13.77
N GLY A 262 42.09 -15.15 -13.51
CA GLY A 262 42.90 -14.26 -14.33
C GLY A 262 42.51 -12.79 -14.19
N ASN A 263 43.07 -11.95 -15.05
CA ASN A 263 42.85 -10.51 -14.99
C ASN A 263 41.44 -10.07 -15.39
N ALA A 264 40.65 -10.96 -15.98
CA ALA A 264 39.30 -10.63 -16.44
C ALA A 264 38.30 -10.54 -15.28
N PHE A 265 38.39 -11.43 -14.29
CA PHE A 265 37.48 -11.47 -13.16
C PHE A 265 38.23 -11.27 -11.85
N SER A 266 38.22 -10.06 -11.31
CA SER A 266 38.72 -9.82 -9.96
C SER A 266 37.74 -10.23 -8.86
N TYR A 267 36.49 -10.44 -9.19
CA TYR A 267 35.45 -10.98 -8.34
C TYR A 267 34.35 -11.61 -9.19
N LEU A 268 33.88 -12.78 -8.77
CA LEU A 268 32.73 -13.45 -9.39
C LEU A 268 31.93 -14.15 -8.29
N LYS A 269 30.62 -13.90 -8.25
CA LYS A 269 29.65 -14.56 -7.39
C LYS A 269 28.43 -14.95 -8.20
N LEU A 270 28.03 -16.21 -8.07
CA LEU A 270 26.76 -16.72 -8.58
C LEU A 270 25.83 -16.98 -7.40
N ARG A 271 24.56 -16.67 -7.54
CA ARG A 271 23.57 -16.87 -6.49
C ARG A 271 22.27 -17.42 -7.07
N GLY A 272 21.60 -18.25 -6.28
CA GLY A 272 20.28 -18.74 -6.57
C GLY A 272 19.49 -18.94 -5.30
N SER A 273 18.20 -18.66 -5.33
CA SER A 273 17.33 -18.83 -4.17
C SER A 273 15.91 -19.20 -4.57
N ILE A 274 15.26 -19.88 -3.64
CA ILE A 274 13.81 -20.08 -3.61
C ILE A 274 13.28 -19.61 -2.28
N ALA A 275 12.24 -18.76 -2.30
CA ALA A 275 11.61 -18.22 -1.12
C ALA A 275 10.09 -18.33 -1.21
N SER A 276 9.45 -18.59 -0.09
CA SER A 276 8.00 -18.51 0.05
C SER A 276 7.65 -17.44 1.05
N VAL A 277 6.71 -16.55 0.70
CA VAL A 277 6.19 -15.51 1.60
C VAL A 277 4.68 -15.66 1.71
N GLY A 278 4.15 -15.54 2.93
CA GLY A 278 2.72 -15.52 3.19
C GLY A 278 2.26 -14.13 3.61
N LEU A 279 1.05 -13.74 3.17
CA LEU A 279 0.36 -12.53 3.64
C LEU A 279 -1.01 -12.92 4.18
N PRO A 280 -1.42 -12.40 5.35
CA PRO A 280 -2.78 -12.59 5.83
C PRO A 280 -3.75 -11.82 4.92
N PHE A 281 -4.98 -12.32 4.81
CA PHE A 281 -6.05 -11.59 4.15
C PHE A 281 -6.53 -10.41 5.02
N PRO A 282 -7.31 -9.45 4.45
CA PRO A 282 -7.88 -8.34 5.20
C PRO A 282 -8.70 -8.82 6.41
N ARG A 283 -8.72 -8.02 7.47
CA ARG A 283 -9.43 -8.37 8.72
C ARG A 283 -10.94 -8.45 8.53
N PHE A 284 -11.58 -9.23 9.37
CA PHE A 284 -13.05 -9.42 9.46
C PHE A 284 -13.70 -10.09 8.24
N LEU A 285 -12.92 -10.71 7.35
CA LEU A 285 -13.50 -11.41 6.20
C LEU A 285 -14.13 -12.76 6.56
N THR A 286 -13.60 -13.44 7.57
CA THR A 286 -14.07 -14.76 8.01
C THR A 286 -15.25 -14.70 8.98
N THR A 287 -15.49 -13.53 9.56
CA THR A 287 -16.55 -13.35 10.57
C THR A 287 -17.53 -12.30 10.07
N PRO A 288 -18.79 -12.64 9.84
CA PRO A 288 -19.81 -11.65 9.51
C PRO A 288 -19.91 -10.61 10.62
N THR A 289 -19.87 -9.34 10.25
CA THR A 289 -20.07 -8.23 11.19
C THR A 289 -21.10 -7.29 10.61
N TYR A 290 -21.92 -6.70 11.47
CA TYR A 290 -22.82 -5.65 11.06
C TYR A 290 -22.05 -4.35 10.87
N GLU A 291 -22.51 -3.52 9.94
CA GLU A 291 -22.00 -2.17 9.71
C GLU A 291 -23.05 -1.17 10.22
N TYR A 292 -22.60 -0.22 11.04
CA TYR A 292 -23.51 0.83 11.52
C TYR A 292 -23.56 1.97 10.50
N ASP A 293 -24.74 2.17 9.89
CA ASP A 293 -25.00 3.33 9.05
C ASP A 293 -25.35 4.53 9.95
N ALA A 294 -24.40 5.41 10.16
CA ALA A 294 -24.58 6.61 10.98
C ALA A 294 -25.60 7.60 10.38
N THR A 295 -25.87 7.56 9.08
CA THR A 295 -26.87 8.41 8.42
C THR A 295 -28.28 7.91 8.67
N GLY A 296 -28.51 6.61 8.47
CA GLY A 296 -29.80 5.97 8.73
C GLY A 296 -30.02 5.60 10.19
N LYS A 297 -28.99 5.69 11.03
CA LYS A 297 -28.97 5.24 12.44
C LYS A 297 -29.43 3.77 12.60
N ILE A 298 -29.05 2.94 11.64
CA ILE A 298 -29.43 1.52 11.60
C ILE A 298 -28.18 0.64 11.45
N TRP A 299 -28.28 -0.57 11.95
CA TRP A 299 -27.32 -1.62 11.65
C TRP A 299 -27.70 -2.29 10.34
N LYS A 300 -26.75 -2.39 9.41
CA LYS A 300 -26.89 -3.06 8.13
C LYS A 300 -26.10 -4.35 8.12
N ASP A 301 -26.61 -5.37 7.47
CA ASP A 301 -25.86 -6.57 7.15
C ASP A 301 -24.71 -6.24 6.22
N LYS A 302 -23.58 -6.93 6.38
CA LYS A 302 -22.51 -6.84 5.40
C LYS A 302 -22.99 -7.34 4.05
N THR A 303 -22.64 -6.58 3.04
CA THR A 303 -22.97 -6.88 1.64
C THR A 303 -22.06 -7.94 1.03
N HIS A 304 -20.99 -8.33 1.72
CA HIS A 304 -20.06 -9.37 1.30
C HIS A 304 -20.51 -10.75 1.80
N TYR A 305 -20.50 -11.71 0.90
CA TYR A 305 -20.75 -13.11 1.27
C TYR A 305 -19.62 -13.61 2.18
N PRO A 306 -19.92 -14.12 3.38
CA PRO A 306 -18.90 -14.62 4.31
C PRO A 306 -18.31 -15.95 3.81
N ILE A 307 -17.00 -16.02 3.65
CA ILE A 307 -16.29 -17.25 3.32
C ILE A 307 -15.46 -17.67 4.53
N GLY A 308 -15.78 -18.83 5.09
CA GLY A 308 -15.06 -19.37 6.26
C GLY A 308 -13.73 -20.04 5.91
N ASP A 309 -13.49 -20.42 4.65
CA ASP A 309 -12.31 -21.19 4.22
C ASP A 309 -11.26 -20.33 3.51
N LEU A 310 -10.99 -19.14 4.05
CA LEU A 310 -9.96 -18.26 3.53
C LEU A 310 -8.56 -18.74 3.96
N LYS A 311 -7.62 -18.74 3.01
CA LYS A 311 -6.20 -19.09 3.21
C LYS A 311 -5.33 -17.85 3.05
N PRO A 312 -4.19 -17.75 3.74
CA PRO A 312 -3.23 -16.71 3.46
C PRO A 312 -2.78 -16.71 1.99
N GLU A 313 -2.61 -15.53 1.43
CA GLU A 313 -1.99 -15.37 0.13
C GLU A 313 -0.54 -15.86 0.19
N ARG A 314 -0.07 -16.56 -0.85
CA ARG A 314 1.26 -17.15 -0.88
C ARG A 314 1.98 -16.80 -2.16
N THR A 315 3.15 -16.17 -2.02
CA THR A 315 4.08 -15.91 -3.12
C THR A 315 5.28 -16.83 -3.01
N ILE A 316 5.60 -17.51 -4.10
CA ILE A 316 6.83 -18.31 -4.25
C ILE A 316 7.69 -17.61 -5.29
N THR A 317 8.93 -17.27 -4.90
CA THR A 317 9.88 -16.57 -5.78
C THR A 317 11.10 -17.47 -6.03
N TYR A 318 11.48 -17.59 -7.28
CA TYR A 318 12.73 -18.17 -7.75
C TYR A 318 13.61 -17.03 -8.24
N GLU A 319 14.85 -16.99 -7.81
CA GLU A 319 15.82 -15.98 -8.23
C GLU A 319 17.14 -16.61 -8.57
N VAL A 320 17.78 -16.15 -9.64
CA VAL A 320 19.17 -16.42 -9.98
C VAL A 320 19.88 -15.12 -10.32
N GLY A 321 21.13 -15.00 -9.92
CA GLY A 321 21.88 -13.77 -10.14
C GLY A 321 23.37 -14.00 -10.25
N ILE A 322 24.06 -13.03 -10.83
CA ILE A 322 25.49 -12.94 -10.99
C ILE A 322 25.99 -11.58 -10.56
N ASP A 323 27.01 -11.53 -9.73
CA ASP A 323 27.75 -10.32 -9.38
C ASP A 323 29.20 -10.53 -9.82
N ALA A 324 29.73 -9.62 -10.62
CA ALA A 324 31.09 -9.71 -11.15
C ALA A 324 31.80 -8.35 -11.11
N ARG A 325 33.10 -8.40 -10.89
CA ARG A 325 33.99 -7.25 -11.10
C ARG A 325 35.02 -7.64 -12.16
N LEU A 326 34.92 -6.96 -13.32
CA LEU A 326 35.72 -7.22 -14.49
C LEU A 326 36.84 -6.17 -14.58
N TRP A 327 38.06 -6.62 -14.86
CA TRP A 327 39.24 -5.78 -15.04
C TRP A 327 39.46 -4.71 -13.93
N LYS A 328 38.96 -4.99 -12.73
CA LYS A 328 38.95 -4.10 -11.53
C LYS A 328 38.08 -2.83 -11.67
N ASN A 329 37.72 -2.43 -12.86
CA ASN A 329 37.08 -1.13 -13.16
C ASN A 329 35.59 -1.26 -13.52
N ILE A 330 35.13 -2.44 -13.91
CA ILE A 330 33.73 -2.68 -14.30
C ILE A 330 33.08 -3.56 -13.24
N SER A 331 31.95 -3.10 -12.70
CA SER A 331 31.07 -3.88 -11.85
C SER A 331 29.80 -4.26 -12.61
N LEU A 332 29.45 -5.53 -12.59
CA LEU A 332 28.24 -6.08 -13.20
C LEU A 332 27.43 -6.76 -12.10
N SER A 333 26.16 -6.43 -12.00
CA SER A 333 25.17 -7.19 -11.24
C SER A 333 23.97 -7.45 -12.15
N ALA A 334 23.60 -8.71 -12.31
CA ALA A 334 22.44 -9.08 -13.08
C ALA A 334 21.64 -10.13 -12.31
N SER A 335 20.31 -9.99 -12.31
CA SER A 335 19.41 -10.95 -11.72
C SER A 335 18.19 -11.18 -12.60
N TRP A 336 17.70 -12.40 -12.55
CA TRP A 336 16.40 -12.79 -13.06
C TRP A 336 15.60 -13.40 -11.93
N TYR A 337 14.31 -13.04 -11.85
CA TYR A 337 13.40 -13.69 -10.91
C TYR A 337 12.03 -13.96 -11.52
N SER A 338 11.35 -14.96 -10.97
CA SER A 338 9.94 -15.24 -11.22
C SER A 338 9.23 -15.46 -9.89
N ALA A 339 8.18 -14.66 -9.66
CA ALA A 339 7.37 -14.69 -8.46
C ALA A 339 5.93 -15.12 -8.83
N ASP A 340 5.48 -16.23 -8.27
CA ASP A 340 4.14 -16.77 -8.42
C ASP A 340 3.32 -16.52 -7.16
N THR A 341 2.33 -15.63 -7.25
CA THR A 341 1.39 -15.33 -6.16
C THR A 341 0.11 -16.13 -6.35
N LYS A 342 -0.23 -16.95 -5.35
CA LYS A 342 -1.44 -17.78 -5.31
C LYS A 342 -2.35 -17.37 -4.16
N ASN A 343 -3.63 -17.77 -4.24
CA ASN A 343 -4.68 -17.41 -3.29
C ASN A 343 -4.91 -15.89 -3.21
N GLN A 344 -4.63 -15.16 -4.30
CA GLN A 344 -4.92 -13.73 -4.34
C GLN A 344 -6.42 -13.50 -4.21
N THR A 345 -6.81 -12.55 -3.36
CA THR A 345 -8.20 -12.25 -3.05
C THR A 345 -8.76 -11.27 -4.07
N PHE A 346 -9.87 -11.64 -4.70
CA PHE A 346 -10.70 -10.78 -5.53
C PHE A 346 -12.10 -10.67 -4.94
N ASP A 347 -12.80 -9.58 -5.20
CA ASP A 347 -14.15 -9.30 -4.73
C ASP A 347 -15.16 -9.07 -5.89
N PRO A 348 -15.39 -10.06 -6.76
CA PRO A 348 -16.35 -9.93 -7.83
C PRO A 348 -17.76 -9.62 -7.32
N ALA A 349 -18.50 -8.84 -8.12
CA ALA A 349 -19.90 -8.56 -7.87
C ALA A 349 -20.75 -9.83 -8.03
N LEU A 350 -21.71 -10.00 -7.13
CA LEU A 350 -22.71 -11.05 -7.23
C LEU A 350 -23.94 -10.54 -8.00
N PRO A 351 -24.73 -11.46 -8.62
CA PRO A 351 -25.98 -11.09 -9.27
C PRO A 351 -26.94 -10.38 -8.32
N PRO A 352 -27.77 -9.43 -8.80
CA PRO A 352 -28.75 -8.72 -7.98
C PRO A 352 -29.77 -9.62 -7.27
N SER A 353 -29.92 -10.86 -7.71
CA SER A 353 -30.76 -11.88 -7.06
C SER A 353 -30.16 -12.45 -5.77
N SER A 354 -28.89 -12.17 -5.51
CA SER A 354 -28.23 -12.52 -4.26
C SER A 354 -28.55 -11.47 -3.19
N SER A 355 -28.65 -11.90 -1.93
CA SER A 355 -28.73 -10.98 -0.79
C SER A 355 -27.39 -10.26 -0.53
N TYR A 356 -26.32 -10.64 -1.23
CA TYR A 356 -25.00 -10.10 -1.11
C TYR A 356 -24.58 -9.41 -2.41
N THR A 357 -23.79 -8.35 -2.33
CA THR A 357 -23.33 -7.60 -3.50
C THR A 357 -22.02 -8.12 -4.06
N THR A 358 -21.16 -8.66 -3.21
CA THR A 358 -19.83 -9.17 -3.58
C THR A 358 -19.49 -10.44 -2.81
N ILE A 359 -18.49 -11.15 -3.30
CA ILE A 359 -17.93 -12.35 -2.67
C ILE A 359 -16.40 -12.29 -2.74
N TYR A 360 -15.71 -12.67 -1.69
CA TYR A 360 -14.26 -12.82 -1.73
C TYR A 360 -13.88 -14.18 -2.31
N LEU A 361 -13.15 -14.17 -3.44
CA LEU A 361 -12.59 -15.36 -4.05
C LEU A 361 -11.07 -15.35 -3.85
N GLN A 362 -10.53 -16.45 -3.38
CA GLN A 362 -9.09 -16.65 -3.19
C GLN A 362 -8.54 -17.67 -4.18
N THR A 363 -8.66 -17.38 -5.45
CA THR A 363 -8.28 -18.29 -6.53
C THR A 363 -7.28 -17.66 -7.49
N GLY A 364 -7.02 -16.37 -7.37
CA GLY A 364 -6.12 -15.65 -8.24
C GLY A 364 -4.70 -16.23 -8.23
N HIS A 365 -4.14 -16.42 -9.42
CA HIS A 365 -2.74 -16.75 -9.65
C HIS A 365 -2.13 -15.71 -10.57
N VAL A 366 -1.20 -14.94 -10.04
CA VAL A 366 -0.48 -13.90 -10.77
C VAL A 366 0.99 -14.19 -10.75
N ARG A 367 1.63 -14.06 -11.92
CA ARG A 367 3.07 -14.25 -12.11
C ARG A 367 3.73 -12.93 -12.46
N ASN A 368 4.83 -12.64 -11.77
CA ASN A 368 5.76 -11.57 -12.11
C ASN A 368 7.10 -12.18 -12.55
N THR A 369 7.57 -11.81 -13.73
CA THR A 369 8.90 -12.19 -14.20
C THR A 369 9.69 -10.92 -14.48
N ALA A 370 10.92 -10.83 -13.98
CA ALA A 370 11.73 -9.66 -14.16
C ALA A 370 13.20 -9.98 -14.41
N VAL A 371 13.85 -9.02 -15.07
CA VAL A 371 15.31 -8.97 -15.26
C VAL A 371 15.79 -7.62 -14.77
N GLU A 372 16.83 -7.64 -13.94
CA GLU A 372 17.50 -6.45 -13.46
C GLU A 372 18.97 -6.50 -13.83
N LEU A 373 19.51 -5.38 -14.28
CA LEU A 373 20.90 -5.23 -14.67
C LEU A 373 21.44 -3.93 -14.11
N SER A 374 22.61 -4.00 -13.49
CA SER A 374 23.41 -2.83 -13.10
C SER A 374 24.83 -3.00 -13.64
N LEU A 375 25.30 -1.99 -14.37
CA LEU A 375 26.63 -1.94 -14.93
C LEU A 375 27.31 -0.65 -14.49
N GLY A 376 28.36 -0.78 -13.71
CA GLY A 376 29.16 0.35 -13.24
C GLY A 376 30.56 0.33 -13.89
N TYR A 377 31.03 1.50 -14.23
CA TYR A 377 32.42 1.70 -14.61
C TYR A 377 33.03 2.78 -13.75
N SER A 378 34.25 2.55 -13.21
CA SER A 378 34.99 3.54 -12.44
C SER A 378 36.48 3.39 -12.72
N ASN A 379 37.11 4.47 -13.11
CA ASN A 379 38.57 4.50 -13.30
C ASN A 379 39.12 5.87 -12.94
N GLN A 380 40.40 5.89 -12.55
CA GLN A 380 41.14 7.08 -12.25
C GLN A 380 42.44 7.09 -13.04
N TRP A 381 42.68 8.20 -13.76
CA TRP A 381 43.90 8.46 -14.52
C TRP A 381 44.56 9.70 -13.93
N ARG A 382 45.54 9.53 -13.11
CA ARG A 382 46.21 10.59 -12.35
C ARG A 382 45.22 11.48 -11.60
N ASP A 383 45.01 12.72 -12.05
CA ASP A 383 44.13 13.72 -11.41
C ASP A 383 42.71 13.68 -11.93
N PHE A 384 42.43 12.87 -12.98
CA PHE A 384 41.11 12.75 -13.57
C PHE A 384 40.46 11.42 -13.20
N GLY A 385 39.30 11.49 -12.55
CA GLY A 385 38.47 10.35 -12.23
C GLY A 385 37.17 10.35 -13.01
N TRP A 386 36.77 9.19 -13.55
CA TRP A 386 35.49 8.99 -14.22
C TRP A 386 34.74 7.85 -13.58
N SER A 387 33.46 8.06 -13.26
CA SER A 387 32.55 7.01 -12.84
C SER A 387 31.22 7.15 -13.56
N SER A 388 30.69 6.03 -14.01
CA SER A 388 29.35 5.95 -14.63
C SER A 388 28.64 4.70 -14.14
N ASN A 389 27.31 4.78 -14.01
CA ASN A 389 26.47 3.68 -13.66
C ASN A 389 25.26 3.63 -14.60
N PHE A 390 24.97 2.45 -15.11
CA PHE A 390 23.81 2.16 -15.93
C PHE A 390 22.96 1.11 -15.22
N THR A 391 21.66 1.37 -15.10
CA THR A 391 20.70 0.41 -14.55
C THR A 391 19.59 0.18 -15.55
N PHE A 392 19.20 -1.08 -15.70
CA PHE A 392 18.09 -1.49 -16.53
C PHE A 392 17.21 -2.46 -15.73
N SER A 393 15.91 -2.27 -15.81
CA SER A 393 14.95 -3.21 -15.25
C SER A 393 13.82 -3.46 -16.25
N TRP A 394 13.44 -4.70 -16.36
CA TRP A 394 12.29 -5.13 -17.13
C TRP A 394 11.42 -6.04 -16.27
N ASN A 395 10.12 -5.81 -16.29
CA ASN A 395 9.14 -6.59 -15.54
C ASN A 395 7.95 -6.93 -16.43
N LYS A 396 7.49 -8.15 -16.36
CA LYS A 396 6.22 -8.63 -16.95
C LYS A 396 5.33 -9.17 -15.84
N ASN A 397 4.18 -8.55 -15.66
CA ASN A 397 3.09 -9.08 -14.83
C ASN A 397 2.12 -9.85 -15.73
N GLU A 398 1.62 -10.99 -15.26
CA GLU A 398 0.67 -11.83 -16.00
C GLU A 398 -0.32 -12.47 -15.03
N ILE A 399 -1.60 -12.31 -15.32
CA ILE A 399 -2.69 -13.02 -14.64
C ILE A 399 -2.76 -14.43 -15.25
N VAL A 400 -2.24 -15.40 -14.54
CA VAL A 400 -2.23 -16.80 -15.00
C VAL A 400 -3.61 -17.42 -14.88
N ASP A 401 -4.32 -17.08 -13.80
CA ASP A 401 -5.65 -17.60 -13.51
C ASP A 401 -6.42 -16.64 -12.57
N LEU A 402 -7.73 -16.49 -12.77
CA LEU A 402 -8.58 -15.64 -11.95
C LEU A 402 -9.42 -16.44 -10.95
N ALA A 403 -9.91 -17.62 -11.32
CA ALA A 403 -10.90 -18.32 -10.50
C ALA A 403 -11.00 -19.82 -10.75
N SER A 404 -9.95 -20.50 -11.20
CA SER A 404 -10.05 -21.95 -11.45
C SER A 404 -10.28 -22.73 -10.17
N GLY A 405 -11.30 -23.56 -10.16
CA GLY A 405 -11.64 -24.44 -9.06
C GLY A 405 -12.46 -23.81 -7.91
N ALA A 406 -12.79 -22.52 -7.98
CA ALA A 406 -13.71 -21.93 -7.05
C ALA A 406 -15.16 -22.36 -7.36
N LEU A 407 -15.93 -22.63 -6.33
CA LEU A 407 -17.35 -22.89 -6.46
C LEU A 407 -18.13 -21.63 -6.14
N ASN A 408 -19.16 -21.34 -6.92
CA ASN A 408 -20.15 -20.35 -6.55
C ASN A 408 -20.87 -20.84 -5.28
N PRO A 409 -20.75 -20.14 -4.15
CA PRO A 409 -21.29 -20.62 -2.87
C PRO A 409 -22.83 -20.67 -2.85
N VAL A 410 -23.49 -19.95 -3.76
CA VAL A 410 -24.96 -19.93 -3.85
C VAL A 410 -25.47 -21.08 -4.72
N THR A 411 -24.79 -21.36 -5.84
CA THR A 411 -25.25 -22.35 -6.82
C THR A 411 -24.49 -23.67 -6.75
N GLY A 412 -23.35 -23.73 -6.07
CA GLY A 412 -22.46 -24.91 -6.02
C GLY A 412 -21.75 -25.22 -7.35
N GLN A 413 -21.93 -24.38 -8.38
CA GLN A 413 -21.32 -24.60 -9.69
C GLN A 413 -19.91 -24.02 -9.74
N PRO A 414 -18.99 -24.59 -10.53
CA PRO A 414 -17.67 -24.02 -10.73
C PRO A 414 -17.74 -22.61 -11.29
N LEU A 415 -16.99 -21.69 -10.68
CA LEU A 415 -16.77 -20.33 -11.19
C LEU A 415 -15.61 -20.40 -12.20
N ASN A 416 -15.93 -20.29 -13.48
CA ASN A 416 -14.92 -20.13 -14.53
C ASN A 416 -14.94 -18.66 -14.98
N LEU A 417 -14.15 -17.82 -14.31
CA LEU A 417 -14.01 -16.42 -14.66
C LEU A 417 -12.77 -16.26 -15.55
N SER A 418 -12.97 -15.98 -16.83
CA SER A 418 -11.89 -15.57 -17.74
C SER A 418 -11.60 -14.08 -17.68
N GLU A 419 -12.58 -13.29 -17.17
CA GLU A 419 -12.45 -11.85 -16.97
C GLU A 419 -13.26 -11.40 -15.75
N LEU A 420 -12.79 -10.32 -15.11
CA LEU A 420 -13.41 -9.70 -13.95
C LEU A 420 -13.42 -8.18 -14.11
N ASP A 421 -14.62 -7.59 -14.18
CA ASP A 421 -14.82 -6.14 -14.20
C ASP A 421 -14.68 -5.60 -12.76
N ILE A 422 -13.64 -4.81 -12.50
CA ILE A 422 -13.37 -4.28 -11.15
C ILE A 422 -14.01 -2.91 -10.97
N LYS A 423 -13.79 -1.98 -11.89
CA LYS A 423 -14.31 -0.61 -11.77
C LYS A 423 -14.26 0.13 -13.09
N GLY A 424 -15.35 0.87 -13.40
CA GLY A 424 -15.35 1.81 -14.51
C GLY A 424 -14.72 3.15 -14.15
N LEU A 425 -13.95 3.72 -15.07
CA LEU A 425 -13.44 5.09 -15.03
C LEU A 425 -14.02 5.85 -16.24
N GLY A 426 -15.24 6.37 -16.11
CA GLY A 426 -15.97 6.93 -17.22
C GLY A 426 -16.33 5.86 -18.26
N LYS A 427 -15.81 5.98 -19.49
CA LYS A 427 -15.99 4.98 -20.56
C LYS A 427 -14.93 3.88 -20.54
N ALA A 428 -13.82 4.06 -19.81
CA ALA A 428 -12.80 3.05 -19.64
C ALA A 428 -13.14 2.13 -18.47
N LYS A 429 -12.75 0.86 -18.56
CA LYS A 429 -12.97 -0.13 -17.52
C LYS A 429 -11.66 -0.81 -17.14
N TYR A 430 -11.47 -1.02 -15.86
CA TYR A 430 -10.48 -1.96 -15.35
C TYR A 430 -11.05 -3.37 -15.41
N ILE A 431 -10.53 -4.18 -16.30
CA ILE A 431 -10.93 -5.58 -16.45
C ILE A 431 -9.69 -6.45 -16.24
N LEU A 432 -9.74 -7.32 -15.25
CA LEU A 432 -8.74 -8.36 -15.12
C LEU A 432 -9.09 -9.49 -16.08
N LYS A 433 -8.13 -9.87 -16.91
CA LYS A 433 -8.27 -11.00 -17.87
C LYS A 433 -7.17 -12.00 -17.66
N GLN A 434 -7.50 -13.27 -17.82
CA GLN A 434 -6.48 -14.33 -17.91
C GLN A 434 -5.55 -14.04 -19.10
N GLY A 435 -4.25 -14.09 -18.88
CA GLY A 435 -3.21 -13.73 -19.84
C GLY A 435 -2.92 -12.21 -19.95
N GLY A 436 -3.74 -11.36 -19.34
CA GLY A 436 -3.53 -9.90 -19.23
C GLY A 436 -2.67 -9.52 -18.02
N THR A 437 -2.58 -8.21 -17.74
CA THR A 437 -1.86 -7.66 -16.59
C THR A 437 -2.82 -7.09 -15.54
N LEU A 438 -2.33 -6.89 -14.31
CA LEU A 438 -3.12 -6.24 -13.24
C LEU A 438 -3.40 -4.75 -13.51
N GLY A 439 -2.81 -4.15 -14.54
CA GLY A 439 -2.93 -2.72 -14.86
C GLY A 439 -3.61 -2.42 -16.19
N ASP A 440 -4.15 -3.42 -16.86
CA ASP A 440 -4.75 -3.23 -18.19
C ASP A 440 -6.08 -2.45 -18.09
N LEU A 441 -6.21 -1.44 -18.96
CA LEU A 441 -7.40 -0.63 -19.17
C LEU A 441 -8.05 -1.01 -20.51
N TYR A 442 -9.35 -1.20 -20.53
CA TYR A 442 -10.14 -1.56 -21.71
C TYR A 442 -11.23 -0.54 -22.01
#